data_5bbf75b447313c64843226defdf44fd4
#
_entry.id   5bbf75b447313c64843226defdf44fd4
#
_cell.length_a   1.000
_cell.length_b   1.000
_cell.length_c   1.000
_cell.angle_alpha   90.00
_cell.angle_beta   90.00
_cell.angle_gamma   90.00
#
_symmetry.space_group_name_H-M   'P 1'
#
loop_
_entity.id
_entity.type
_entity.pdbx_description
1 polymer ?
#
loop_
_entity_poly.entity_id
_entity_poly.type
_entity_poly.pdbx_seq_one_letter_code
_entity_poly.pdbx_strand_id
1 'polypeptide(L)'
;MSDFYQNGVVTVLHRLGQPNTEQLEHELERYAKTTPIALVLPSLYSALERPALKRIVEILGEVRYINEIVISLDQASALEFRLAKQFFAQLPQRVRVVWNDGTRIQALLNTLVSHEIDIGHQGKGRGCWTAYGYVLARGQSQVIALHD
;
A
#
# COMPACT_ATOMS: atom_id res chain seq x y z
N MET A 1 -21.46 -5.45 10.75
CA MET A 1 -21.06 -6.34 11.88
C MET A 1 -20.14 -7.40 11.30
N SER A 2 -18.88 -7.34 11.59
CA SER A 2 -17.95 -8.40 11.15
C SER A 2 -17.90 -9.45 12.25
N ASP A 3 -18.51 -10.59 12.02
CA ASP A 3 -18.40 -11.73 12.91
C ASP A 3 -17.05 -12.42 12.70
N PHE A 4 -16.03 -11.90 13.41
CA PHE A 4 -14.81 -12.66 13.61
C PHE A 4 -15.04 -13.66 14.74
N TYR A 5 -15.42 -14.87 14.36
CA TYR A 5 -15.41 -15.98 15.30
C TYR A 5 -14.00 -16.57 15.34
N GLN A 6 -13.27 -16.33 16.42
CA GLN A 6 -11.96 -16.94 16.65
C GLN A 6 -12.07 -18.04 17.69
N ASN A 7 -11.74 -19.27 17.29
CA ASN A 7 -11.56 -20.38 18.22
C ASN A 7 -10.12 -20.38 18.72
N GLY A 8 -9.94 -20.10 20.02
CA GLY A 8 -8.63 -20.17 20.69
C GLY A 8 -8.32 -18.96 21.57
N VAL A 9 -7.12 -18.95 22.10
CA VAL A 9 -6.64 -17.82 22.92
C VAL A 9 -6.32 -16.66 21.99
N VAL A 10 -7.12 -15.58 22.09
CA VAL A 10 -6.86 -14.33 21.39
C VAL A 10 -6.01 -13.45 22.29
N THR A 11 -4.78 -13.17 21.87
CA THR A 11 -3.94 -12.19 22.54
C THR A 11 -4.31 -10.80 22.05
N VAL A 12 -4.95 -10.01 22.90
CA VAL A 12 -5.18 -8.59 22.63
C VAL A 12 -4.01 -7.81 23.20
N LEU A 13 -3.24 -7.18 22.32
CA LEU A 13 -2.20 -6.24 22.73
C LEU A 13 -2.87 -4.90 23.06
N HIS A 14 -3.05 -4.63 24.32
CA HIS A 14 -3.49 -3.33 24.80
C HIS A 14 -2.32 -2.35 24.83
N ARG A 15 -2.59 -1.13 24.43
CA ARG A 15 -1.63 -0.03 24.59
C ARG A 15 -1.58 0.36 26.07
N LEU A 16 -0.67 -0.28 26.82
CA LEU A 16 -0.52 -0.11 28.26
C LEU A 16 0.32 1.12 28.67
N GLY A 17 0.51 2.07 27.78
CA GLY A 17 1.27 3.28 28.05
C GLY A 17 1.40 4.16 26.82
N GLN A 18 2.14 5.26 26.92
CA GLN A 18 2.56 6.00 25.75
C GLN A 18 3.70 5.23 25.08
N PRO A 19 3.55 4.79 23.80
CA PRO A 19 4.64 4.14 23.11
C PRO A 19 5.78 5.15 22.97
N ASN A 20 6.98 4.72 23.24
CA ASN A 20 8.16 5.46 22.84
C ASN A 20 8.31 5.32 21.33
N THR A 21 7.68 6.24 20.58
CA THR A 21 7.66 6.22 19.11
C THR A 21 9.06 6.28 18.54
N GLU A 22 9.94 7.09 19.14
CA GLU A 22 11.33 7.24 18.72
C GLU A 22 12.11 5.90 18.83
N GLN A 23 11.91 5.17 19.93
CA GLN A 23 12.53 3.86 20.10
C GLN A 23 12.02 2.85 19.07
N LEU A 24 10.70 2.84 18.81
CA LEU A 24 10.10 1.94 17.82
C LEU A 24 10.59 2.26 16.40
N GLU A 25 10.68 3.52 16.04
CA GLU A 25 11.22 3.94 14.75
C GLU A 25 12.69 3.54 14.59
N HIS A 26 13.49 3.72 15.62
CA HIS A 26 14.89 3.30 15.60
C HIS A 26 15.05 1.78 15.45
N GLU A 27 14.19 1.01 16.09
CA GLU A 27 14.15 -0.45 15.91
C GLU A 27 13.74 -0.82 14.49
N LEU A 28 12.72 -0.17 13.92
CA LEU A 28 12.28 -0.39 12.55
C LEU A 28 13.38 -0.03 11.54
N GLU A 29 14.10 1.07 11.72
CA GLU A 29 15.24 1.44 10.88
C GLU A 29 16.34 0.36 10.89
N ARG A 30 16.57 -0.26 12.05
CA ARG A 30 17.53 -1.36 12.18
C ARG A 30 17.06 -2.61 11.45
N TYR A 31 15.78 -3.01 11.64
CA TYR A 31 15.21 -4.19 11.00
C TYR A 31 15.09 -4.04 9.48
N ALA A 32 14.71 -2.87 9.01
CA ALA A 32 14.52 -2.61 7.58
C ALA A 32 15.81 -2.77 6.76
N LYS A 33 16.99 -2.72 7.38
CA LYS A 33 18.27 -2.98 6.70
C LYS A 33 18.41 -4.42 6.20
N THR A 34 17.83 -5.38 6.92
CA THR A 34 17.87 -6.80 6.57
C THR A 34 16.52 -7.33 6.08
N THR A 35 15.44 -6.65 6.43
CA THR A 35 14.06 -7.05 6.13
C THR A 35 13.33 -5.86 5.49
N PRO A 36 13.55 -5.58 4.20
CA PRO A 36 12.98 -4.42 3.52
C PRO A 36 11.46 -4.42 3.56
N ILE A 37 10.89 -3.24 3.84
CA ILE A 37 9.44 -3.04 4.00
C ILE A 37 8.89 -2.29 2.80
N ALA A 38 7.84 -2.83 2.17
CA ALA A 38 6.99 -2.11 1.23
C ALA A 38 5.76 -1.58 1.95
N LEU A 39 5.43 -0.31 1.73
CA LEU A 39 4.15 0.26 2.14
C LEU A 39 3.20 0.27 0.95
N VAL A 40 2.05 -0.36 1.08
CA VAL A 40 0.95 -0.26 0.11
C VAL A 40 -0.03 0.81 0.59
N LEU A 41 -0.29 1.79 -0.28
CA LEU A 41 -1.21 2.90 -0.04
C LEU A 41 -2.31 2.88 -1.11
N PRO A 42 -3.50 2.33 -0.81
CA PRO A 42 -4.65 2.43 -1.69
C PRO A 42 -5.12 3.88 -1.79
N SER A 43 -5.35 4.36 -3.00
CA SER A 43 -5.78 5.73 -3.23
C SER A 43 -6.73 5.82 -4.42
N LEU A 44 -7.79 6.58 -4.26
CA LEU A 44 -8.55 7.10 -5.38
C LEU A 44 -7.86 8.36 -5.90
N TYR A 45 -7.95 8.61 -7.20
CA TYR A 45 -7.41 9.87 -7.74
C TYR A 45 -8.00 11.11 -7.03
N SER A 46 -9.30 11.11 -6.76
CA SER A 46 -9.99 12.20 -6.04
C SER A 46 -9.43 12.48 -4.63
N ALA A 47 -8.68 11.54 -4.04
CA ALA A 47 -8.07 11.73 -2.74
C ALA A 47 -6.83 12.65 -2.77
N LEU A 48 -6.21 12.83 -3.95
CA LEU A 48 -5.00 13.65 -4.11
C LEU A 48 -5.23 15.13 -3.74
N GLU A 49 -6.46 15.60 -3.91
CA GLU A 49 -6.84 16.97 -3.57
C GLU A 49 -7.15 17.14 -2.08
N ARG A 50 -7.33 16.06 -1.35
CA ARG A 50 -7.72 16.10 0.06
C ARG A 50 -6.54 16.41 0.98
N PRO A 51 -6.75 17.25 2.00
CA PRO A 51 -5.69 17.59 2.96
C PRO A 51 -5.10 16.37 3.68
N ALA A 52 -5.93 15.34 3.93
CA ALA A 52 -5.50 14.12 4.61
C ALA A 52 -4.37 13.40 3.86
N LEU A 53 -4.49 13.22 2.54
CA LEU A 53 -3.44 12.55 1.76
C LEU A 53 -2.16 13.39 1.67
N LYS A 54 -2.29 14.72 1.56
CA LYS A 54 -1.13 15.63 1.59
C LYS A 54 -0.34 15.48 2.89
N ARG A 55 -1.06 15.45 4.02
CA ARG A 55 -0.44 15.24 5.33
C ARG A 55 0.22 13.86 5.47
N ILE A 56 -0.41 12.81 4.93
CA ILE A 56 0.19 11.46 4.91
C ILE A 56 1.50 11.48 4.12
N VAL A 57 1.52 12.12 2.95
CA VAL A 57 2.72 12.22 2.11
C VAL A 57 3.83 13.01 2.78
N GLU A 58 3.49 14.12 3.48
CA GLU A 58 4.45 14.89 4.28
C GLU A 58 5.09 14.01 5.36
N ILE A 59 4.28 13.29 6.15
CA ILE A 59 4.79 12.39 7.20
C ILE A 59 5.64 11.27 6.61
N LEU A 60 5.20 10.65 5.51
CA LEU A 60 5.95 9.58 4.84
C LEU A 60 7.29 10.08 4.31
N GLY A 61 7.41 11.37 3.97
CA GLY A 61 8.67 12.00 3.57
C GLY A 61 9.76 11.94 4.64
N GLU A 62 9.39 11.83 5.90
CA GLU A 62 10.29 11.76 7.05
C GLU A 62 10.63 10.32 7.46
N VAL A 63 9.83 9.33 7.01
CA VAL A 63 9.98 7.92 7.39
C VAL A 63 11.16 7.28 6.63
N ARG A 64 12.12 6.70 7.36
CA ARG A 64 13.37 6.16 6.79
C ARG A 64 13.40 4.64 6.65
N TYR A 65 12.53 3.92 7.35
CA TYR A 65 12.50 2.45 7.37
C TYR A 65 11.66 1.83 6.25
N ILE A 66 10.98 2.62 5.42
CA ILE A 66 10.23 2.14 4.25
C ILE A 66 11.14 2.09 3.03
N ASN A 67 11.32 0.90 2.45
CA ASN A 67 12.15 0.67 1.26
C ASN A 67 11.46 1.16 -0.03
N GLU A 68 10.18 0.88 -0.16
CA GLU A 68 9.38 1.32 -1.30
C GLU A 68 7.92 1.60 -0.90
N ILE A 69 7.29 2.52 -1.62
CA ILE A 69 5.87 2.85 -1.47
C ILE A 69 5.17 2.48 -2.77
N VAL A 70 4.16 1.63 -2.67
CA VAL A 70 3.34 1.18 -3.80
C VAL A 70 1.95 1.77 -3.66
N ILE A 71 1.64 2.74 -4.50
CA ILE A 71 0.33 3.37 -4.58
C ILE A 71 -0.57 2.50 -5.44
N SER A 72 -1.64 1.96 -4.87
CA SER A 72 -2.71 1.30 -5.63
C SER A 72 -3.73 2.34 -6.04
N LEU A 73 -3.63 2.82 -7.28
CA LEU A 73 -4.44 3.93 -7.80
C LEU A 73 -5.66 3.40 -8.53
N ASP A 74 -6.84 3.78 -8.04
CA ASP A 74 -8.14 3.47 -8.62
C ASP A 74 -8.87 4.73 -9.10
N GLN A 75 -9.82 4.53 -10.02
CA GLN A 75 -10.69 5.56 -10.59
C GLN A 75 -9.90 6.74 -11.18
N ALA A 76 -8.91 6.42 -12.00
CA ALA A 76 -8.04 7.39 -12.63
C ALA A 76 -7.97 7.20 -14.14
N SER A 77 -8.15 8.28 -14.88
CA SER A 77 -7.85 8.35 -16.31
C SER A 77 -6.32 8.33 -16.56
N ALA A 78 -5.93 8.19 -17.83
CA ALA A 78 -4.50 8.21 -18.19
C ALA A 78 -3.81 9.55 -17.87
N LEU A 79 -4.55 10.66 -17.92
CA LEU A 79 -4.03 11.96 -17.51
C LEU A 79 -3.85 12.02 -15.99
N GLU A 80 -4.85 11.61 -15.25
CA GLU A 80 -4.84 11.58 -13.78
C GLU A 80 -3.77 10.64 -13.22
N PHE A 81 -3.52 9.51 -13.88
CA PHE A 81 -2.39 8.64 -13.54
C PHE A 81 -1.05 9.38 -13.66
N ARG A 82 -0.85 10.18 -14.71
CA ARG A 82 0.37 10.99 -14.86
C ARG A 82 0.50 12.04 -13.76
N LEU A 83 -0.59 12.72 -13.43
CA LEU A 83 -0.63 13.70 -12.34
C LEU A 83 -0.37 13.05 -10.97
N ALA A 84 -0.96 11.89 -10.72
CA ALA A 84 -0.69 11.12 -9.50
C ALA A 84 0.80 10.74 -9.38
N LYS A 85 1.43 10.29 -10.47
CA LYS A 85 2.88 10.02 -10.47
C LYS A 85 3.70 11.27 -10.12
N GLN A 86 3.33 12.43 -10.63
CA GLN A 86 4.01 13.70 -10.29
C GLN A 86 3.80 14.07 -8.83
N PHE A 87 2.57 13.91 -8.32
CA PHE A 87 2.24 14.18 -6.93
C PHE A 87 3.07 13.35 -5.95
N PHE A 88 3.17 12.05 -6.19
CA PHE A 88 3.93 11.14 -5.31
C PHE A 88 5.45 11.16 -5.55
N ALA A 89 5.93 11.79 -6.62
CA ALA A 89 7.37 11.91 -6.91
C ALA A 89 8.15 12.77 -5.89
N GLN A 90 7.46 13.50 -5.03
CA GLN A 90 8.06 14.27 -3.93
C GLN A 90 8.59 13.40 -2.79
N LEU A 91 8.13 12.14 -2.70
CA LEU A 91 8.58 11.21 -1.68
C LEU A 91 10.02 10.75 -1.95
N PRO A 92 10.90 10.71 -0.93
CA PRO A 92 12.30 10.29 -1.10
C PRO A 92 12.46 8.79 -1.32
N GLN A 93 11.47 7.98 -0.93
CA GLN A 93 11.47 6.55 -1.12
C GLN A 93 11.25 6.18 -2.60
N ARG A 94 11.45 4.91 -2.94
CA ARG A 94 11.09 4.38 -4.26
C ARG A 94 9.58 4.30 -4.38
N VAL A 95 8.97 5.22 -5.13
CA VAL A 95 7.53 5.19 -5.36
C VAL A 95 7.18 4.44 -6.63
N ARG A 96 6.15 3.61 -6.55
CA ARG A 96 5.51 2.92 -7.66
C ARG A 96 4.01 3.18 -7.64
N VAL A 97 3.46 3.53 -8.78
CA VAL A 97 2.01 3.70 -8.92
C VAL A 97 1.48 2.56 -9.78
N VAL A 98 0.72 1.68 -9.17
CA VAL A 98 -0.05 0.61 -9.82
C VAL A 98 -1.38 1.21 -10.22
N TRP A 99 -1.56 1.43 -11.51
CA TRP A 99 -2.78 2.01 -12.07
C TRP A 99 -3.77 0.90 -12.39
N ASN A 100 -4.75 0.69 -11.51
CA ASN A 100 -5.68 -0.43 -11.61
C ASN A 100 -6.60 -0.33 -12.84
N ASP A 101 -6.94 0.87 -13.31
CA ASP A 101 -7.73 1.09 -14.53
C ASP A 101 -6.87 1.03 -15.81
N GLY A 102 -5.56 0.91 -15.67
CA GLY A 102 -4.62 0.92 -16.79
C GLY A 102 -4.66 -0.35 -17.62
N THR A 103 -4.40 -0.22 -18.92
CA THR A 103 -4.49 -1.31 -19.89
C THR A 103 -3.69 -2.55 -19.52
N ARG A 104 -2.51 -2.39 -18.88
CA ARG A 104 -1.66 -3.50 -18.47
C ARG A 104 -2.27 -4.30 -17.32
N ILE A 105 -2.80 -3.62 -16.30
CA ILE A 105 -3.45 -4.28 -15.17
C ILE A 105 -4.75 -4.92 -15.62
N GLN A 106 -5.55 -4.22 -16.43
CA GLN A 106 -6.79 -4.79 -16.97
C GLN A 106 -6.53 -6.02 -17.85
N ALA A 107 -5.48 -6.03 -18.67
CA ALA A 107 -5.09 -7.20 -19.44
C ALA A 107 -4.70 -8.39 -18.55
N LEU A 108 -3.93 -8.14 -17.47
CA LEU A 108 -3.58 -9.15 -16.49
C LEU A 108 -4.82 -9.73 -15.80
N LEU A 109 -5.73 -8.87 -15.35
CA LEU A 109 -6.98 -9.29 -14.69
C LEU A 109 -7.85 -10.13 -15.63
N ASN A 110 -7.97 -9.73 -16.90
CA ASN A 110 -8.70 -10.50 -17.92
C ASN A 110 -8.05 -11.88 -18.15
N THR A 111 -6.72 -11.97 -18.13
CA THR A 111 -6.01 -13.25 -18.21
C THR A 111 -6.35 -14.14 -17.03
N LEU A 112 -6.39 -13.61 -15.80
CA LEU A 112 -6.75 -14.39 -14.62
C LEU A 112 -8.20 -14.92 -14.72
N VAL A 113 -9.13 -14.06 -15.13
CA VAL A 113 -10.53 -14.44 -15.33
C VAL A 113 -10.66 -15.55 -16.41
N SER A 114 -9.88 -15.47 -17.51
CA SER A 114 -9.89 -16.50 -18.55
C SER A 114 -9.36 -17.86 -18.06
N HIS A 115 -8.64 -17.89 -16.94
CA HIS A 115 -8.19 -19.11 -16.27
C HIS A 115 -9.07 -19.45 -15.05
N GLU A 116 -10.29 -18.94 -15.00
CA GLU A 116 -11.28 -19.21 -13.94
C GLU A 116 -10.82 -18.78 -12.53
N ILE A 117 -9.87 -17.83 -12.45
CA ILE A 117 -9.44 -17.28 -11.16
C ILE A 117 -10.39 -16.15 -10.80
N ASP A 118 -11.06 -16.30 -9.66
CA ASP A 118 -11.90 -15.23 -9.10
C ASP A 118 -11.05 -14.07 -8.59
N ILE A 119 -11.22 -12.92 -9.21
CA ILE A 119 -10.51 -11.67 -8.84
C ILE A 119 -11.38 -10.74 -7.98
N GLY A 120 -12.56 -11.18 -7.57
CA GLY A 120 -13.52 -10.38 -6.81
C GLY A 120 -14.04 -9.16 -7.54
N HIS A 121 -14.82 -8.35 -6.84
CA HIS A 121 -15.37 -7.11 -7.38
C HIS A 121 -14.33 -5.98 -7.44
N GLN A 122 -14.57 -5.03 -8.36
CA GLN A 122 -13.77 -3.80 -8.40
C GLN A 122 -13.92 -3.02 -7.09
N GLY A 123 -12.80 -2.57 -6.54
CA GLY A 123 -12.76 -1.82 -5.31
C GLY A 123 -11.41 -1.95 -4.61
N LYS A 124 -11.32 -1.36 -3.43
CA LYS A 124 -10.11 -1.30 -2.61
C LYS A 124 -9.46 -2.68 -2.39
N GLY A 125 -10.26 -3.71 -2.08
CA GLY A 125 -9.72 -5.06 -1.84
C GLY A 125 -8.97 -5.62 -3.05
N ARG A 126 -9.57 -5.53 -4.25
CA ARG A 126 -8.91 -5.94 -5.50
C ARG A 126 -7.69 -5.08 -5.81
N GLY A 127 -7.76 -3.76 -5.58
CA GLY A 127 -6.62 -2.87 -5.74
C GLY A 127 -5.46 -3.24 -4.82
N CYS A 128 -5.71 -3.51 -3.53
CA CYS A 128 -4.71 -3.99 -2.59
C CYS A 128 -4.11 -5.33 -3.04
N TRP A 129 -4.94 -6.28 -3.43
CA TRP A 129 -4.50 -7.58 -3.93
C TRP A 129 -3.57 -7.45 -5.15
N THR A 130 -3.92 -6.59 -6.11
CA THR A 130 -3.08 -6.29 -7.27
C THR A 130 -1.74 -5.69 -6.85
N ALA A 131 -1.75 -4.75 -5.90
CA ALA A 131 -0.53 -4.14 -5.37
C ALA A 131 0.35 -5.15 -4.62
N TYR A 132 -0.23 -6.06 -3.84
CA TYR A 132 0.52 -7.14 -3.18
C TYR A 132 1.18 -8.06 -4.21
N GLY A 133 0.43 -8.47 -5.24
CA GLY A 133 0.98 -9.24 -6.35
C GLY A 133 2.15 -8.55 -7.03
N TYR A 134 2.04 -7.22 -7.22
CA TYR A 134 3.12 -6.42 -7.78
C TYR A 134 4.37 -6.41 -6.88
N VAL A 135 4.22 -6.22 -5.56
CA VAL A 135 5.34 -6.25 -4.60
C VAL A 135 6.01 -7.62 -4.60
N LEU A 136 5.22 -8.69 -4.54
CA LEU A 136 5.70 -10.08 -4.54
C LEU A 136 6.47 -10.40 -5.83
N ALA A 137 5.93 -10.04 -6.99
CA ALA A 137 6.57 -10.26 -8.29
C ALA A 137 7.91 -9.52 -8.43
N ARG A 138 8.07 -8.39 -7.75
CA ARG A 138 9.34 -7.66 -7.73
C ARG A 138 10.38 -8.26 -6.79
N GLY A 139 9.97 -8.90 -5.71
CA GLY A 139 10.85 -9.54 -4.74
C GLY A 139 11.86 -8.61 -4.05
N GLN A 140 11.55 -7.30 -3.94
CA GLN A 140 12.47 -6.30 -3.37
C GLN A 140 12.15 -5.94 -1.92
N SER A 141 11.02 -6.39 -1.43
CA SER A 141 10.58 -6.21 -0.06
C SER A 141 10.10 -7.54 0.50
N GLN A 142 10.36 -7.77 1.78
CA GLN A 142 10.00 -9.01 2.48
C GLN A 142 8.76 -8.84 3.35
N VAL A 143 8.45 -7.61 3.71
CA VAL A 143 7.27 -7.25 4.51
C VAL A 143 6.42 -6.27 3.71
N ILE A 144 5.11 -6.48 3.75
CA ILE A 144 4.13 -5.57 3.19
C ILE A 144 3.31 -4.99 4.32
N ALA A 145 3.37 -3.68 4.49
CA ALA A 145 2.50 -2.90 5.35
C ALA A 145 1.39 -2.26 4.50
N LEU A 146 0.19 -2.24 5.01
CA LEU A 146 -0.95 -1.54 4.40
C LEU A 146 -1.29 -0.32 5.25
N HIS A 147 -1.35 0.84 4.63
CA HIS A 147 -1.92 2.04 5.24
C HIS A 147 -3.29 2.31 4.61
N ASP A 148 -4.31 2.33 5.46
CA ASP A 148 -5.70 2.54 5.08
C ASP A 148 -6.21 3.90 5.57
#